data_d8b43e190d192fe0160b37cd93e7a1ce
#
_entry.id   d8b43e190d192fe0160b37cd93e7a1ce
#
_cell.length_a   1.000
_cell.length_b   1.000
_cell.length_c   1.000
_cell.angle_alpha   90.00
_cell.angle_beta   90.00
_cell.angle_gamma   90.00
#
_symmetry.space_group_name_H-M   'P 1'
#
loop_
_entity.id
_entity.type
_entity.pdbx_description
1 polymer ?
#
loop_
_entity_poly.entity_id
_entity_poly.type
_entity_poly.pdbx_seq_one_letter_code
_entity_poly.pdbx_strand_id
1 'polypeptide(L)'
;MITTTNGNLELRELLQEVNEMMLTFRKLEIDIEKKNNSLQKTIVNISHDLKTPLTSALGYVELLQKYELSEEEQHKYESIIIDKLKQLSQLIEDFFTFTKIISNEEKFELKLLDINRIFEEELVCYYQDFNSQGRMIYIKGNKKIEMLSNERILRRIFDNLIINALKHSRGDIYISINTGAEICFQFKNRLDEPIIVEQIFDEFYTSDISRTKQNTGLGLAIVKEFTEMEV
;
A
#
# COMPACT_ATOMS: atom_id res chain seq x y z
N MET A 1 -3.37 34.97 -17.45
CA MET A 1 -3.00 36.05 -16.52
C MET A 1 -3.73 37.32 -16.97
N ILE A 2 -4.53 37.92 -16.10
CA ILE A 2 -5.28 39.14 -16.40
C ILE A 2 -4.46 40.32 -15.86
N THR A 3 -4.25 41.35 -16.67
CA THR A 3 -3.48 42.54 -16.30
C THR A 3 -4.23 43.83 -16.63
N THR A 4 -3.99 44.87 -15.87
CA THR A 4 -4.55 46.22 -16.14
C THR A 4 -3.43 47.26 -16.21
N THR A 5 -3.60 48.23 -17.09
CA THR A 5 -2.68 49.35 -17.27
C THR A 5 -3.10 50.62 -16.53
N ASN A 6 -4.29 50.69 -15.95
CA ASN A 6 -4.80 51.86 -15.22
C ASN A 6 -4.61 51.72 -13.70
N GLY A 7 -4.15 52.80 -13.07
CA GLY A 7 -3.62 52.87 -11.71
C GLY A 7 -4.64 52.86 -10.57
N ASN A 8 -5.78 52.20 -10.68
CA ASN A 8 -6.69 52.02 -9.56
C ASN A 8 -6.21 50.86 -8.68
N LEU A 9 -5.79 51.14 -7.44
CA LEU A 9 -5.20 50.21 -6.51
C LEU A 9 -6.15 49.04 -6.22
N GLU A 10 -7.43 49.36 -5.98
CA GLU A 10 -8.47 48.35 -5.71
C GLU A 10 -8.69 47.38 -6.91
N LEU A 11 -8.60 47.91 -8.14
CA LEU A 11 -8.70 47.07 -9.33
C LEU A 11 -7.50 46.12 -9.50
N ARG A 12 -6.32 46.56 -9.08
CA ARG A 12 -5.11 45.69 -9.08
C ARG A 12 -5.20 44.58 -8.05
N GLU A 13 -5.67 44.92 -6.84
CA GLU A 13 -5.88 43.91 -5.77
C GLU A 13 -6.91 42.86 -6.22
N LEU A 14 -8.06 43.28 -6.75
CA LEU A 14 -9.09 42.40 -7.28
C LEU A 14 -8.54 41.48 -8.40
N LEU A 15 -7.75 42.02 -9.31
CA LEU A 15 -7.14 41.25 -10.39
C LEU A 15 -6.10 40.27 -9.88
N GLN A 16 -5.38 40.60 -8.80
CA GLN A 16 -4.45 39.69 -8.15
C GLN A 16 -5.20 38.52 -7.51
N GLU A 17 -6.25 38.80 -6.74
CA GLU A 17 -7.10 37.75 -6.13
C GLU A 17 -7.73 36.83 -7.20
N VAL A 18 -8.24 37.38 -8.29
CA VAL A 18 -8.78 36.60 -9.41
C VAL A 18 -7.69 35.71 -10.05
N ASN A 19 -6.48 36.25 -10.26
CA ASN A 19 -5.38 35.43 -10.79
C ASN A 19 -4.95 34.33 -9.84
N GLU A 20 -4.88 34.57 -8.55
CA GLU A 20 -4.58 33.56 -7.52
C GLU A 20 -5.67 32.47 -7.48
N MET A 21 -6.94 32.88 -7.55
CA MET A 21 -8.05 31.94 -7.64
C MET A 21 -7.97 31.07 -8.92
N MET A 22 -7.68 31.68 -10.06
CA MET A 22 -7.48 30.93 -11.33
C MET A 22 -6.31 29.97 -11.27
N LEU A 23 -5.20 30.35 -10.64
CA LEU A 23 -4.05 29.44 -10.45
C LEU A 23 -4.40 28.29 -9.52
N THR A 24 -5.15 28.55 -8.46
CA THR A 24 -5.64 27.51 -7.53
C THR A 24 -6.59 26.55 -8.25
N PHE A 25 -7.54 27.07 -9.03
CA PHE A 25 -8.46 26.26 -9.85
C PHE A 25 -7.71 25.36 -10.83
N ARG A 26 -6.71 25.89 -11.50
CA ARG A 26 -5.91 25.13 -12.45
C ARG A 26 -5.07 24.02 -11.79
N LYS A 27 -4.57 24.28 -10.58
CA LYS A 27 -3.90 23.23 -9.78
C LYS A 27 -4.88 22.11 -9.42
N LEU A 28 -6.09 22.48 -8.94
CA LEU A 28 -7.13 21.50 -8.60
C LEU A 28 -7.55 20.66 -9.81
N GLU A 29 -7.72 21.26 -10.98
CA GLU A 29 -8.01 20.51 -12.23
C GLU A 29 -6.92 19.49 -12.53
N ILE A 30 -5.65 19.90 -12.48
CA ILE A 30 -4.52 18.99 -12.73
C ILE A 30 -4.47 17.87 -11.70
N ASP A 31 -4.74 18.14 -10.44
CA ASP A 31 -4.73 17.14 -9.38
C ASP A 31 -5.89 16.14 -9.52
N ILE A 32 -7.09 16.62 -9.89
CA ILE A 32 -8.24 15.77 -10.21
C ILE A 32 -7.93 14.88 -11.42
N GLU A 33 -7.34 15.43 -12.47
CA GLU A 33 -6.99 14.67 -13.67
C GLU A 33 -5.93 13.59 -13.35
N LYS A 34 -4.92 13.91 -12.55
CA LYS A 34 -3.92 12.95 -12.07
C LYS A 34 -4.57 11.83 -11.26
N LYS A 35 -5.46 12.17 -10.29
CA LYS A 35 -6.19 11.18 -9.49
C LYS A 35 -7.06 10.26 -10.35
N ASN A 36 -7.78 10.82 -11.34
CA ASN A 36 -8.59 10.02 -12.26
C ASN A 36 -7.74 9.09 -13.11
N ASN A 37 -6.61 9.56 -13.63
CA ASN A 37 -5.70 8.74 -14.43
C ASN A 37 -5.06 7.62 -13.60
N SER A 38 -4.71 7.90 -12.34
CA SER A 38 -4.23 6.90 -11.39
C SER A 38 -5.32 5.85 -11.13
N LEU A 39 -6.54 6.26 -10.81
CA LEU A 39 -7.66 5.36 -10.57
C LEU A 39 -7.96 4.45 -11.79
N GLN A 40 -7.92 5.01 -13.01
CA GLN A 40 -8.11 4.21 -14.24
C GLN A 40 -7.02 3.16 -14.42
N LYS A 41 -5.74 3.53 -14.23
CA LYS A 41 -4.62 2.57 -14.27
C LYS A 41 -4.79 1.49 -13.21
N THR A 42 -5.17 1.88 -12.01
CA THR A 42 -5.46 0.98 -10.89
C THR A 42 -6.50 -0.06 -11.26
N ILE A 43 -7.65 0.35 -11.81
CA ILE A 43 -8.73 -0.56 -12.24
C ILE A 43 -8.26 -1.55 -13.30
N VAL A 44 -7.49 -1.10 -14.29
CA VAL A 44 -6.95 -1.96 -15.35
C VAL A 44 -5.98 -2.99 -14.79
N ASN A 45 -5.06 -2.56 -13.93
CA ASN A 45 -4.06 -3.45 -13.33
C ASN A 45 -4.71 -4.49 -12.41
N ILE A 46 -5.67 -4.07 -11.56
CA ILE A 46 -6.45 -5.00 -10.72
C ILE A 46 -7.20 -6.01 -11.56
N SER A 47 -7.86 -5.57 -12.63
CA SER A 47 -8.60 -6.49 -13.50
C SER A 47 -7.69 -7.57 -14.06
N HIS A 48 -6.45 -7.23 -14.42
CA HIS A 48 -5.45 -8.19 -14.87
C HIS A 48 -5.02 -9.13 -13.73
N ASP A 49 -4.74 -8.58 -12.55
CA ASP A 49 -4.21 -9.33 -11.41
C ASP A 49 -5.27 -10.23 -10.76
N LEU A 50 -6.56 -9.88 -10.84
CA LEU A 50 -7.67 -10.74 -10.47
C LEU A 50 -7.88 -11.87 -11.48
N LYS A 51 -7.70 -11.60 -12.77
CA LYS A 51 -7.88 -12.60 -13.84
C LYS A 51 -6.90 -13.76 -13.72
N THR A 52 -5.66 -13.49 -13.35
CA THR A 52 -4.57 -14.49 -13.30
C THR A 52 -4.87 -15.62 -12.28
N PRO A 53 -5.08 -15.36 -10.98
CA PRO A 53 -5.41 -16.40 -10.01
C PRO A 53 -6.74 -17.07 -10.30
N LEU A 54 -7.74 -16.34 -10.80
CA LEU A 54 -9.04 -16.89 -11.19
C LEU A 54 -8.91 -17.90 -12.32
N THR A 55 -8.19 -17.54 -13.39
CA THR A 55 -7.95 -18.44 -14.53
C THR A 55 -7.18 -19.69 -14.12
N SER A 56 -6.17 -19.51 -13.23
CA SER A 56 -5.42 -20.64 -12.69
C SER A 56 -6.31 -21.57 -11.86
N ALA A 57 -7.13 -21.04 -10.96
CA ALA A 57 -8.05 -21.83 -10.15
C ALA A 57 -9.05 -22.62 -11.03
N LEU A 58 -9.66 -21.94 -12.03
CA LEU A 58 -10.56 -22.59 -12.99
C LEU A 58 -9.88 -23.71 -13.78
N GLY A 59 -8.63 -23.50 -14.22
CA GLY A 59 -7.87 -24.52 -14.93
C GLY A 59 -7.63 -25.76 -14.07
N TYR A 60 -7.32 -25.63 -12.78
CA TYR A 60 -7.18 -26.77 -11.88
C TYR A 60 -8.51 -27.46 -11.58
N VAL A 61 -9.62 -26.70 -11.50
CA VAL A 61 -10.97 -27.31 -11.39
C VAL A 61 -11.31 -28.12 -12.64
N GLU A 62 -11.01 -27.62 -13.83
CA GLU A 62 -11.20 -28.38 -15.09
C GLU A 62 -10.37 -29.66 -15.13
N LEU A 63 -9.12 -29.62 -14.63
CA LEU A 63 -8.29 -30.82 -14.54
C LEU A 63 -8.87 -31.85 -13.59
N LEU A 64 -9.37 -31.44 -12.40
CA LEU A 64 -10.06 -32.32 -11.45
C LEU A 64 -11.32 -32.97 -12.03
N GLN A 65 -12.04 -32.26 -12.92
CA GLN A 65 -13.27 -32.77 -13.54
C GLN A 65 -13.02 -33.68 -14.75
N LYS A 66 -11.92 -33.45 -15.48
CA LYS A 66 -11.71 -34.07 -16.79
C LYS A 66 -10.85 -35.34 -16.74
N TYR A 67 -9.99 -35.44 -15.73
CA TYR A 67 -9.02 -36.52 -15.63
C TYR A 67 -9.24 -37.36 -14.37
N GLU A 68 -9.04 -38.70 -14.50
CA GLU A 68 -8.90 -39.56 -13.34
C GLU A 68 -7.53 -39.32 -12.74
N LEU A 69 -7.49 -38.76 -11.55
CA LEU A 69 -6.28 -38.36 -10.83
C LEU A 69 -6.12 -39.27 -9.60
N SER A 70 -4.89 -39.48 -9.19
CA SER A 70 -4.59 -40.09 -7.89
C SER A 70 -5.06 -39.20 -6.74
N GLU A 71 -5.31 -39.78 -5.55
CA GLU A 71 -5.70 -39.00 -4.35
C GLU A 71 -4.68 -37.90 -4.01
N GLU A 72 -3.39 -38.20 -4.20
CA GLU A 72 -2.32 -37.22 -3.96
C GLU A 72 -2.39 -36.03 -4.93
N GLU A 73 -2.65 -36.30 -6.21
CA GLU A 73 -2.82 -35.25 -7.22
C GLU A 73 -4.10 -34.42 -6.98
N GLN A 74 -5.20 -35.06 -6.56
CA GLN A 74 -6.43 -34.37 -6.20
C GLN A 74 -6.19 -33.39 -5.05
N HIS A 75 -5.61 -33.86 -3.94
CA HIS A 75 -5.30 -33.01 -2.79
C HIS A 75 -4.34 -31.88 -3.14
N LYS A 76 -3.36 -32.14 -4.01
CA LYS A 76 -2.45 -31.09 -4.50
C LYS A 76 -3.19 -30.01 -5.28
N TYR A 77 -4.09 -30.40 -6.20
CA TYR A 77 -4.83 -29.43 -7.01
C TYR A 77 -5.84 -28.65 -6.17
N GLU A 78 -6.52 -29.31 -5.23
CA GLU A 78 -7.40 -28.64 -4.26
C GLU A 78 -6.65 -27.59 -3.43
N SER A 79 -5.47 -27.93 -2.94
CA SER A 79 -4.61 -26.98 -2.20
C SER A 79 -4.26 -25.76 -3.06
N ILE A 80 -3.86 -25.98 -4.33
CA ILE A 80 -3.56 -24.88 -5.25
C ILE A 80 -4.80 -23.99 -5.49
N ILE A 81 -5.97 -24.58 -5.67
CA ILE A 81 -7.22 -23.82 -5.86
C ILE A 81 -7.50 -22.95 -4.63
N ILE A 82 -7.41 -23.53 -3.43
CA ILE A 82 -7.62 -22.81 -2.18
C ILE A 82 -6.65 -21.62 -2.06
N ASP A 83 -5.37 -21.83 -2.37
CA ASP A 83 -4.36 -20.77 -2.32
C ASP A 83 -4.64 -19.65 -3.33
N LYS A 84 -5.12 -20.00 -4.56
CA LYS A 84 -5.50 -19.02 -5.57
C LYS A 84 -6.74 -18.21 -5.16
N LEU A 85 -7.72 -18.85 -4.53
CA LEU A 85 -8.90 -18.17 -4.01
C LEU A 85 -8.58 -17.25 -2.82
N LYS A 86 -7.68 -17.65 -1.92
CA LYS A 86 -7.18 -16.78 -0.84
C LYS A 86 -6.46 -15.56 -1.40
N GLN A 87 -5.61 -15.76 -2.41
CA GLN A 87 -4.93 -14.66 -3.11
C GLN A 87 -5.94 -13.69 -3.73
N LEU A 88 -6.98 -14.21 -4.38
CA LEU A 88 -8.04 -13.40 -4.98
C LEU A 88 -8.79 -12.58 -3.92
N SER A 89 -9.15 -13.20 -2.79
CA SER A 89 -9.82 -12.53 -1.67
C SER A 89 -8.98 -11.38 -1.12
N GLN A 90 -7.67 -11.59 -0.94
CA GLN A 90 -6.76 -10.55 -0.47
C GLN A 90 -6.65 -9.38 -1.45
N LEU A 91 -6.57 -9.66 -2.77
CA LEU A 91 -6.57 -8.63 -3.81
C LEU A 91 -7.83 -7.75 -3.76
N ILE A 92 -8.99 -8.38 -3.58
CA ILE A 92 -10.27 -7.68 -3.46
C ILE A 92 -10.28 -6.79 -2.22
N GLU A 93 -9.82 -7.29 -1.09
CA GLU A 93 -9.73 -6.53 0.16
C GLU A 93 -8.78 -5.33 0.06
N ASP A 94 -7.61 -5.53 -0.56
CA ASP A 94 -6.64 -4.47 -0.80
C ASP A 94 -7.24 -3.37 -1.70
N PHE A 95 -7.96 -3.78 -2.75
CA PHE A 95 -8.66 -2.84 -3.63
C PHE A 95 -9.75 -2.04 -2.92
N PHE A 96 -10.61 -2.69 -2.16
CA PHE A 96 -11.65 -1.97 -1.38
C PHE A 96 -11.02 -0.99 -0.39
N THR A 97 -9.94 -1.39 0.27
CA THR A 97 -9.23 -0.51 1.19
C THR A 97 -8.68 0.72 0.45
N PHE A 98 -8.03 0.49 -0.69
CA PHE A 98 -7.48 1.56 -1.51
C PHE A 98 -8.57 2.52 -2.05
N THR A 99 -9.70 2.00 -2.54
CA THR A 99 -10.80 2.84 -3.04
C THR A 99 -11.42 3.69 -1.95
N LYS A 100 -11.58 3.17 -0.73
CA LYS A 100 -12.10 3.92 0.43
C LYS A 100 -11.18 5.05 0.85
N ILE A 101 -9.86 4.84 0.76
CA ILE A 101 -8.86 5.87 1.03
C ILE A 101 -9.00 7.02 0.03
N ILE A 102 -9.03 6.71 -1.27
CA ILE A 102 -9.10 7.72 -2.33
C ILE A 102 -10.42 8.50 -2.30
N SER A 103 -11.54 7.82 -2.00
CA SER A 103 -12.87 8.47 -1.94
C SER A 103 -13.06 9.38 -0.74
N ASN A 104 -12.15 9.34 0.24
CA ASN A 104 -12.25 10.12 1.49
C ASN A 104 -13.60 9.91 2.23
N GLU A 105 -14.27 8.76 1.98
CA GLU A 105 -15.60 8.46 2.52
C GLU A 105 -15.57 7.99 3.99
N GLU A 106 -14.45 7.47 4.46
CA GLU A 106 -14.32 7.06 5.86
C GLU A 106 -13.85 8.23 6.73
N LYS A 107 -14.74 8.73 7.60
CA LYS A 107 -14.32 9.55 8.76
C LYS A 107 -13.66 8.63 9.76
N PHE A 108 -12.34 8.65 9.80
CA PHE A 108 -11.60 7.84 10.77
C PHE A 108 -11.73 8.44 12.17
N GLU A 109 -12.20 7.61 13.11
CA GLU A 109 -12.22 8.00 14.53
C GLU A 109 -10.77 8.02 15.05
N LEU A 110 -10.30 9.19 15.45
CA LEU A 110 -8.96 9.36 16.02
C LEU A 110 -9.00 9.10 17.52
N LYS A 111 -8.05 8.29 18.00
CA LYS A 111 -7.84 7.97 19.41
C LYS A 111 -6.38 8.20 19.79
N LEU A 112 -6.14 8.52 21.04
CA LEU A 112 -4.78 8.55 21.56
C LEU A 112 -4.28 7.10 21.70
N LEU A 113 -3.30 6.73 20.87
CA LEU A 113 -2.81 5.36 20.73
C LEU A 113 -1.31 5.30 21.02
N ASP A 114 -0.88 4.22 21.66
CA ASP A 114 0.54 3.86 21.75
C ASP A 114 0.95 3.12 20.47
N ILE A 115 1.53 3.87 19.54
CA ILE A 115 1.90 3.36 18.20
C ILE A 115 3.01 2.32 18.25
N ASN A 116 3.92 2.42 19.22
CA ASN A 116 4.98 1.43 19.39
C ASN A 116 4.40 0.06 19.79
N ARG A 117 3.44 0.07 20.69
CA ARG A 117 2.72 -1.14 21.10
C ARG A 117 1.98 -1.79 19.93
N ILE A 118 1.26 -0.99 19.12
CA ILE A 118 0.55 -1.51 17.94
C ILE A 118 1.53 -2.13 16.95
N PHE A 119 2.67 -1.47 16.72
CA PHE A 119 3.73 -1.99 15.87
C PHE A 119 4.28 -3.33 16.38
N GLU A 120 4.57 -3.44 17.67
CA GLU A 120 5.07 -4.66 18.30
C GLU A 120 4.05 -5.81 18.19
N GLU A 121 2.77 -5.52 18.42
CA GLU A 121 1.68 -6.49 18.28
C GLU A 121 1.59 -7.04 16.84
N GLU A 122 1.69 -6.18 15.82
CA GLU A 122 1.71 -6.61 14.43
C GLU A 122 2.96 -7.43 14.10
N LEU A 123 4.12 -6.99 14.56
CA LEU A 123 5.39 -7.68 14.28
C LEU A 123 5.44 -9.10 14.86
N VAL A 124 4.83 -9.31 16.04
CA VAL A 124 4.74 -10.63 16.67
C VAL A 124 4.00 -11.63 15.79
N CYS A 125 2.99 -11.20 15.03
CA CYS A 125 2.25 -12.07 14.11
C CYS A 125 3.13 -12.71 13.05
N TYR A 126 4.20 -12.02 12.63
CA TYR A 126 5.13 -12.47 11.58
C TYR A 126 6.45 -13.04 12.10
N TYR A 127 6.63 -13.10 13.42
CA TYR A 127 7.89 -13.56 14.02
C TYR A 127 8.27 -14.98 13.59
N GLN A 128 7.30 -15.89 13.53
CA GLN A 128 7.54 -17.27 13.12
C GLN A 128 7.96 -17.37 11.64
N ASP A 129 7.41 -16.52 10.77
CA ASP A 129 7.73 -16.50 9.35
C ASP A 129 9.18 -16.06 9.12
N PHE A 130 9.65 -15.03 9.83
CA PHE A 130 11.06 -14.63 9.79
C PHE A 130 11.98 -15.69 10.35
N ASN A 131 11.62 -16.26 11.50
CA ASN A 131 12.42 -17.27 12.16
C ASN A 131 12.55 -18.55 11.32
N SER A 132 11.49 -18.98 10.64
CA SER A 132 11.49 -20.14 9.73
C SER A 132 12.44 -19.95 8.54
N GLN A 133 12.69 -18.70 8.15
CA GLN A 133 13.67 -18.34 7.11
C GLN A 133 15.09 -18.12 7.68
N GLY A 134 15.31 -18.34 8.98
CA GLY A 134 16.59 -18.10 9.64
C GLY A 134 16.96 -16.61 9.73
N ARG A 135 15.98 -15.71 9.79
CA ARG A 135 16.17 -14.27 9.78
C ARG A 135 15.90 -13.68 11.16
N MET A 136 16.76 -12.77 11.59
CA MET A 136 16.63 -12.07 12.86
C MET A 136 16.03 -10.67 12.66
N ILE A 137 15.26 -10.22 13.65
CA ILE A 137 14.68 -8.89 13.70
C ILE A 137 15.34 -8.10 14.83
N TYR A 138 15.95 -6.99 14.48
CA TYR A 138 16.59 -6.07 15.43
C TYR A 138 15.77 -4.78 15.53
N ILE A 139 15.29 -4.46 16.73
CA ILE A 139 14.49 -3.26 16.99
C ILE A 139 15.31 -2.31 17.86
N LYS A 140 15.43 -1.07 17.44
CA LYS A 140 16.05 0.02 18.20
C LYS A 140 15.03 1.11 18.49
N GLY A 141 14.78 1.38 19.75
CA GLY A 141 13.77 2.35 20.21
C GLY A 141 12.49 1.62 20.62
N ASN A 142 12.25 1.54 21.93
CA ASN A 142 11.10 0.85 22.51
C ASN A 142 10.35 1.74 23.54
N LYS A 143 10.44 3.07 23.38
CA LYS A 143 9.72 3.98 24.25
C LYS A 143 8.26 4.03 23.83
N LYS A 144 7.37 4.21 24.81
CA LYS A 144 5.97 4.53 24.57
C LYS A 144 5.87 5.81 23.74
N ILE A 145 5.12 5.75 22.66
CA ILE A 145 4.91 6.88 21.74
C ILE A 145 3.41 7.04 21.55
N GLU A 146 2.86 8.09 22.16
CA GLU A 146 1.43 8.39 22.05
C GLU A 146 1.17 9.37 20.91
N MET A 147 0.22 9.02 20.05
CA MET A 147 -0.23 9.85 18.91
C MET A 147 -1.73 9.73 18.75
N LEU A 148 -2.38 10.83 18.37
CA LEU A 148 -3.76 10.79 17.89
C LEU A 148 -3.77 10.15 16.50
N SER A 149 -4.37 8.97 16.39
CA SER A 149 -4.45 8.25 15.12
C SER A 149 -5.61 7.25 15.12
N ASN A 150 -5.78 6.56 14.00
CA ASN A 150 -6.70 5.44 13.87
C ASN A 150 -5.96 4.10 13.94
N GLU A 151 -6.36 3.23 14.86
CA GLU A 151 -5.71 1.94 15.10
C GLU A 151 -5.70 1.06 13.84
N ARG A 152 -6.81 1.01 13.10
CA ARG A 152 -6.94 0.19 11.89
C ARG A 152 -5.97 0.65 10.79
N ILE A 153 -5.79 1.97 10.62
CA ILE A 153 -4.84 2.55 9.69
C ILE A 153 -3.41 2.18 10.09
N LEU A 154 -3.04 2.37 11.35
CA LEU A 154 -1.69 2.05 11.85
C LEU A 154 -1.36 0.56 11.64
N ARG A 155 -2.27 -0.34 12.02
CA ARG A 155 -2.09 -1.77 11.80
C ARG A 155 -1.86 -2.08 10.32
N ARG A 156 -2.63 -1.45 9.43
CA ARG A 156 -2.50 -1.66 7.98
C ARG A 156 -1.18 -1.14 7.42
N ILE A 157 -0.68 0.00 7.92
CA ILE A 157 0.64 0.53 7.56
C ILE A 157 1.73 -0.47 7.97
N PHE A 158 1.73 -0.90 9.24
CA PHE A 158 2.75 -1.81 9.75
C PHE A 158 2.71 -3.17 9.08
N ASP A 159 1.53 -3.73 8.89
CA ASP A 159 1.30 -4.99 8.17
C ASP A 159 1.92 -4.95 6.76
N ASN A 160 1.63 -3.91 5.97
CA ASN A 160 2.20 -3.74 4.64
C ASN A 160 3.73 -3.60 4.65
N LEU A 161 4.30 -2.85 5.60
CA LEU A 161 5.75 -2.69 5.71
C LEU A 161 6.44 -3.99 6.14
N ILE A 162 5.86 -4.73 7.09
CA ILE A 162 6.40 -6.00 7.57
C ILE A 162 6.32 -7.06 6.48
N ILE A 163 5.18 -7.19 5.80
CA ILE A 163 5.01 -8.13 4.67
C ILE A 163 5.97 -7.79 3.54
N ASN A 164 6.15 -6.50 3.22
CA ASN A 164 7.10 -6.07 2.21
C ASN A 164 8.52 -6.50 2.57
N ALA A 165 8.94 -6.28 3.82
CA ALA A 165 10.23 -6.71 4.31
C ALA A 165 10.38 -8.24 4.32
N LEU A 166 9.33 -8.99 4.65
CA LEU A 166 9.34 -10.45 4.64
C LEU A 166 9.49 -11.02 3.22
N LYS A 167 8.75 -10.49 2.26
CA LYS A 167 8.66 -11.03 0.89
C LYS A 167 9.78 -10.55 -0.03
N HIS A 168 10.25 -9.31 0.12
CA HIS A 168 11.14 -8.65 -0.84
C HIS A 168 12.56 -8.43 -0.33
N SER A 169 12.92 -8.95 0.83
CA SER A 169 14.27 -8.81 1.34
C SER A 169 14.86 -10.14 1.79
N ARG A 170 16.18 -10.16 1.90
CA ARG A 170 16.96 -11.27 2.47
C ARG A 170 17.76 -10.82 3.67
N GLY A 171 18.11 -11.81 4.50
CA GLY A 171 18.89 -11.58 5.72
C GLY A 171 18.08 -10.85 6.80
N ASP A 172 18.78 -10.34 7.77
CA ASP A 172 18.21 -9.71 8.95
C ASP A 172 17.53 -8.38 8.65
N ILE A 173 16.57 -8.02 9.50
CA ILE A 173 15.85 -6.76 9.41
C ILE A 173 16.20 -5.88 10.60
N TYR A 174 16.51 -4.64 10.32
CA TYR A 174 16.79 -3.63 11.32
C TYR A 174 15.70 -2.57 11.29
N ILE A 175 15.03 -2.39 12.42
CA ILE A 175 13.94 -1.43 12.58
C ILE A 175 14.39 -0.40 13.61
N SER A 176 14.33 0.88 13.28
CA SER A 176 14.59 1.95 14.22
C SER A 176 13.41 2.89 14.33
N ILE A 177 13.06 3.23 15.55
CA ILE A 177 11.96 4.13 15.89
C ILE A 177 12.57 5.38 16.50
N ASN A 178 12.43 6.49 15.82
CA ASN A 178 12.97 7.77 16.25
C ASN A 178 11.82 8.75 16.50
N THR A 179 11.91 9.49 17.59
CA THR A 179 10.97 10.53 17.99
C THR A 179 11.71 11.87 18.00
N GLY A 180 11.28 12.81 17.19
CA GLY A 180 11.83 14.17 17.09
C GLY A 180 10.70 15.15 16.80
N ALA A 181 10.88 15.98 15.81
CA ALA A 181 9.79 16.81 15.25
C ALA A 181 8.70 15.95 14.64
N GLU A 182 9.08 14.79 14.14
CA GLU A 182 8.20 13.77 13.54
C GLU A 182 8.52 12.41 14.13
N ILE A 183 7.54 11.50 14.09
CA ILE A 183 7.71 10.10 14.48
C ILE A 183 8.12 9.32 13.23
N CYS A 184 9.32 8.72 13.29
CA CYS A 184 9.87 8.01 12.13
C CYS A 184 10.12 6.54 12.46
N PHE A 185 9.45 5.64 11.72
CA PHE A 185 9.72 4.21 11.68
C PHE A 185 10.59 3.91 10.47
N GLN A 186 11.83 3.51 10.70
CA GLN A 186 12.77 3.20 9.63
C GLN A 186 12.98 1.68 9.55
N PHE A 187 12.65 1.10 8.41
CA PHE A 187 12.92 -0.29 8.07
C PHE A 187 14.17 -0.37 7.18
N LYS A 188 15.17 -1.11 7.63
CA LYS A 188 16.40 -1.34 6.88
C LYS A 188 16.57 -2.84 6.64
N ASN A 189 16.56 -3.22 5.38
CA ASN A 189 16.67 -4.59 4.92
C ASN A 189 17.54 -4.67 3.67
N ARG A 190 18.07 -5.87 3.38
CA ARG A 190 18.86 -6.11 2.17
C ARG A 190 17.92 -6.56 1.06
N LEU A 191 18.00 -5.90 -0.08
CA LEU A 191 17.27 -6.27 -1.28
C LEU A 191 18.06 -7.29 -2.10
N ASP A 192 17.34 -8.15 -2.82
CA ASP A 192 17.93 -9.11 -3.76
C ASP A 192 18.36 -8.43 -5.07
N GLU A 193 17.67 -7.34 -5.44
CA GLU A 193 17.84 -6.65 -6.71
C GLU A 193 17.72 -5.14 -6.56
N PRO A 194 18.33 -4.38 -7.48
CA PRO A 194 18.12 -2.94 -7.52
C PRO A 194 16.67 -2.61 -7.82
N ILE A 195 16.13 -1.63 -7.12
CA ILE A 195 14.77 -1.12 -7.30
C ILE A 195 14.83 0.30 -7.85
N ILE A 196 13.80 0.68 -8.59
CA ILE A 196 13.59 2.06 -9.04
C ILE A 196 12.87 2.80 -7.90
N VAL A 197 13.62 3.56 -7.12
CA VAL A 197 13.13 4.20 -5.88
C VAL A 197 11.97 5.15 -6.14
N GLU A 198 11.96 5.83 -7.29
CA GLU A 198 10.93 6.77 -7.68
C GLU A 198 9.56 6.11 -7.91
N GLN A 199 9.53 4.80 -8.15
CA GLN A 199 8.32 4.06 -8.53
C GLN A 199 7.83 3.10 -7.44
N ILE A 200 8.56 2.88 -6.36
CA ILE A 200 8.18 1.87 -5.35
C ILE A 200 6.86 2.16 -4.63
N PHE A 201 6.44 3.42 -4.64
CA PHE A 201 5.18 3.87 -4.06
C PHE A 201 4.07 4.05 -5.11
N ASP A 202 4.38 3.79 -6.39
CA ASP A 202 3.35 3.81 -7.43
C ASP A 202 2.45 2.59 -7.28
N GLU A 203 1.16 2.77 -7.54
CA GLU A 203 0.19 1.71 -7.48
C GLU A 203 0.53 0.60 -8.48
N PHE A 204 0.50 -0.65 -8.00
CA PHE A 204 0.80 -1.86 -8.78
C PHE A 204 2.23 -1.93 -9.32
N TYR A 205 3.14 -1.11 -8.80
CA TYR A 205 4.54 -1.30 -9.10
C TYR A 205 5.04 -2.61 -8.48
N THR A 206 5.48 -3.50 -9.33
CA THR A 206 6.13 -4.75 -8.95
C THR A 206 7.34 -4.94 -9.85
N SER A 207 8.50 -5.33 -9.27
CA SER A 207 9.63 -5.77 -10.08
C SER A 207 9.26 -7.06 -10.84
N ASP A 208 9.90 -7.33 -12.00
CA ASP A 208 9.56 -8.49 -12.84
C ASP A 208 9.60 -9.83 -12.08
N ILE A 209 10.47 -9.95 -11.08
CA ILE A 209 10.56 -11.14 -10.23
C ILE A 209 9.47 -11.17 -9.16
N SER A 210 9.02 -10.02 -8.66
CA SER A 210 7.96 -9.96 -7.68
C SER A 210 6.58 -10.26 -8.26
N ARG A 211 6.38 -10.11 -9.56
CA ARG A 211 5.17 -10.58 -10.28
C ARG A 211 4.97 -12.09 -10.13
N THR A 212 6.05 -12.85 -10.11
CA THR A 212 5.99 -14.31 -9.89
C THR A 212 5.69 -14.71 -8.45
N LYS A 213 5.89 -13.81 -7.48
CA LYS A 213 5.72 -14.05 -6.03
C LYS A 213 4.37 -13.61 -5.45
N GLN A 214 3.36 -13.39 -6.29
CA GLN A 214 1.98 -13.11 -5.84
C GLN A 214 1.79 -11.78 -5.07
N ASN A 215 2.47 -10.73 -5.50
CA ASN A 215 2.34 -9.41 -4.87
C ASN A 215 1.43 -8.49 -5.68
N THR A 216 0.58 -7.75 -4.96
CA THR A 216 -0.40 -6.84 -5.54
C THR A 216 0.20 -5.51 -5.99
N GLY A 217 1.40 -5.16 -5.50
CA GLY A 217 2.00 -3.83 -5.73
C GLY A 217 1.22 -2.67 -5.09
N LEU A 218 0.20 -2.97 -4.28
CA LEU A 218 -0.61 -1.96 -3.57
C LEU A 218 -0.09 -1.63 -2.18
N GLY A 219 0.67 -2.53 -1.54
CA GLY A 219 1.04 -2.39 -0.14
C GLY A 219 1.76 -1.07 0.18
N LEU A 220 2.79 -0.71 -0.58
CA LEU A 220 3.52 0.55 -0.35
C LEU A 220 2.74 1.78 -0.82
N ALA A 221 1.90 1.68 -1.84
CA ALA A 221 0.99 2.75 -2.24
C ALA A 221 -0.02 3.06 -1.12
N ILE A 222 -0.61 2.02 -0.49
CA ILE A 222 -1.48 2.17 0.69
C ILE A 222 -0.74 2.84 1.85
N VAL A 223 0.51 2.45 2.12
CA VAL A 223 1.33 3.08 3.16
C VAL A 223 1.52 4.57 2.87
N LYS A 224 1.86 4.93 1.64
CA LYS A 224 2.04 6.32 1.23
C LYS A 224 0.75 7.13 1.44
N GLU A 225 -0.37 6.67 0.89
CA GLU A 225 -1.65 7.36 1.01
C GLU A 225 -2.06 7.57 2.49
N PHE A 226 -1.92 6.55 3.34
CA PHE A 226 -2.22 6.67 4.76
C PHE A 226 -1.28 7.60 5.53
N THR A 227 0.00 7.67 5.17
CA THR A 227 0.95 8.57 5.83
C THR A 227 0.81 10.02 5.36
N GLU A 228 0.30 10.25 4.14
CA GLU A 228 0.00 11.58 3.61
C GLU A 228 -1.37 12.12 4.08
N MET A 229 -2.28 11.25 4.52
CA MET A 229 -3.50 11.66 5.21
C MET A 229 -3.10 12.12 6.61
N GLU A 230 -3.06 13.41 6.91
CA GLU A 230 -2.76 13.99 8.24
C GLU A 230 -3.65 13.36 9.35
N VAL A 231 -3.33 12.10 9.73
CA VAL A 231 -4.10 11.29 10.70
C VAL A 231 -3.24 11.02 11.93
#